data_170fa5a521bdcbadf4a5b6e2bc547d93
#
_entry.id   170fa5a521bdcbadf4a5b6e2bc547d93
#
_cell.length_a   1.000
_cell.length_b   1.000
_cell.length_c   1.000
_cell.angle_alpha   90.00
_cell.angle_beta   90.00
_cell.angle_gamma   90.00
#
_symmetry.space_group_name_H-M   'P 1'
#
loop_
_entity.id
_entity.type
_entity.pdbx_description
1 polymer ?
#
loop_
_entity_poly.entity_id
_entity_poly.type
_entity_poly.pdbx_seq_one_letter_code
_entity_poly.pdbx_strand_id
1 'polypeptide(L)'
;MASALIDKYMRESKLPHIWCPGCGNGILMRDVAQAIENLGLDKKKVVIVSGIGCSSRAAGYMDFNTIHTTHGRAIAFATGIKMAKPELEVIVITGDGDASAIGGNH
;
A
#
# COMPACT_ATOMS: atom_id res chain seq x y z
N MET A 1 13.35 9.29 -13.84
CA MET A 1 12.82 7.96 -13.47
C MET A 1 12.01 8.03 -12.17
N ALA A 2 12.67 8.35 -11.04
CA ALA A 2 11.96 8.44 -9.76
C ALA A 2 10.87 9.51 -9.77
N SER A 3 11.11 10.67 -10.40
CA SER A 3 10.10 11.73 -10.45
C SER A 3 8.87 11.34 -11.29
N ALA A 4 9.06 10.55 -12.35
CA ALA A 4 7.93 10.08 -13.16
C ALA A 4 7.03 9.14 -12.37
N LEU A 5 7.62 8.25 -11.56
CA LEU A 5 6.85 7.38 -10.67
C LEU A 5 6.12 8.18 -9.59
N ILE A 6 6.79 9.19 -9.03
CA ILE A 6 6.19 10.04 -8.01
C ILE A 6 5.00 10.79 -8.58
N ASP A 7 5.15 11.40 -9.75
CA ASP A 7 4.08 12.17 -10.39
C ASP A 7 2.86 11.29 -10.70
N LYS A 8 3.10 10.05 -11.12
CA LYS A 8 2.03 9.15 -11.56
C LYS A 8 1.33 8.43 -10.41
N TYR A 9 2.10 8.00 -9.39
CA TYR A 9 1.60 7.07 -8.39
C TYR A 9 1.57 7.60 -6.97
N MET A 10 2.09 8.79 -6.70
CA MET A 10 2.14 9.35 -5.36
C MET A 10 1.24 10.55 -5.22
N ARG A 11 0.73 10.76 -4.01
CA ARG A 11 0.00 11.99 -3.66
C ARG A 11 1.02 13.05 -3.25
N GLU A 12 1.42 13.87 -4.20
CA GLU A 12 2.48 14.87 -3.98
C GLU A 12 2.18 15.80 -2.81
N SER A 13 0.91 16.14 -2.59
CA SER A 13 0.50 17.00 -1.49
C SER A 13 0.80 16.41 -0.11
N LYS A 14 1.03 15.11 -0.03
CA LYS A 14 1.33 14.42 1.23
C LYS A 14 2.83 14.18 1.42
N LEU A 15 3.64 14.49 0.42
CA LEU A 15 5.09 14.35 0.53
C LEU A 15 5.70 15.64 1.10
N PRO A 16 6.85 15.58 1.79
CA PRO A 16 7.70 14.39 1.99
C PRO A 16 7.09 13.40 3.00
N HIS A 17 7.47 12.13 2.85
CA HIS A 17 7.02 11.08 3.77
C HIS A 17 7.68 11.22 5.15
N ILE A 18 7.07 10.59 6.16
CA ILE A 18 7.53 10.69 7.56
C ILE A 18 8.57 9.64 7.93
N TRP A 19 8.84 8.70 7.06
CA TRP A 19 9.77 7.60 7.37
C TRP A 19 11.19 8.09 7.52
N CYS A 20 11.94 7.41 8.41
CA CYS A 20 13.34 7.74 8.65
C CYS A 20 14.21 7.37 7.46
N PRO A 21 15.27 8.13 7.19
CA PRO A 21 16.26 7.72 6.20
C PRO A 21 16.83 6.35 6.56
N GLY A 22 16.85 5.45 5.59
CA GLY A 22 17.41 4.11 5.78
C GLY A 22 16.49 3.08 6.42
N CYS A 23 15.25 3.44 6.78
CA CYS A 23 14.32 2.46 7.35
C CYS A 23 13.75 1.49 6.32
N GLY A 24 13.88 1.77 5.04
CA GLY A 24 13.44 0.89 3.96
C GLY A 24 12.02 1.11 3.47
N ASN A 25 11.17 1.78 4.22
CA ASN A 25 9.76 1.98 3.81
C ASN A 25 9.63 2.85 2.57
N GLY A 26 10.47 3.89 2.44
CA GLY A 26 10.49 4.72 1.23
C GLY A 26 10.90 3.93 -0.01
N ILE A 27 11.89 3.07 0.15
CA ILE A 27 12.36 2.18 -0.93
C ILE A 27 11.25 1.19 -1.29
N LEU A 28 10.59 0.61 -0.30
CA LEU A 28 9.47 -0.30 -0.52
C LEU A 28 8.36 0.36 -1.30
N MET A 29 7.98 1.57 -0.93
CA MET A 29 6.92 2.31 -1.63
C MET A 29 7.28 2.54 -3.09
N ARG A 30 8.53 2.95 -3.37
CA ARG A 30 9.01 3.11 -4.73
C ARG A 30 8.98 1.80 -5.50
N ASP A 31 9.39 0.71 -4.85
CA ASP A 31 9.42 -0.60 -5.50
C ASP A 31 8.02 -1.10 -5.82
N VAL A 32 7.04 -0.86 -4.96
CA VAL A 32 5.64 -1.19 -5.24
C VAL A 32 5.14 -0.40 -6.44
N ALA A 33 5.43 0.89 -6.50
CA ALA A 33 5.05 1.72 -7.63
C ALA A 33 5.70 1.23 -8.94
N GLN A 34 6.99 0.87 -8.88
CA GLN A 34 7.70 0.34 -10.05
C GLN A 34 7.11 -0.99 -10.50
N ALA A 35 6.73 -1.86 -9.56
CA ALA A 35 6.11 -3.14 -9.89
C ALA A 35 4.76 -2.94 -10.57
N ILE A 36 3.95 -2.01 -10.10
CA ILE A 36 2.67 -1.67 -10.72
C ILE A 36 2.89 -1.17 -12.16
N GLU A 37 3.89 -0.31 -12.36
CA GLU A 37 4.24 0.19 -13.69
C GLU A 37 4.67 -0.95 -14.61
N ASN A 38 5.55 -1.84 -14.13
CA ASN A 38 6.06 -2.95 -14.91
C ASN A 38 4.97 -3.95 -15.30
N LEU A 39 3.98 -4.14 -14.43
CA LEU A 39 2.87 -5.05 -14.70
C LEU A 39 1.79 -4.40 -15.58
N GLY A 40 1.86 -3.10 -15.80
CA GLY A 40 0.87 -2.40 -16.61
C GLY A 40 -0.52 -2.38 -16.02
N LEU A 41 -0.63 -2.39 -14.69
CA LEU A 41 -1.93 -2.40 -14.02
C LEU A 41 -2.66 -1.07 -14.20
N ASP A 42 -3.99 -1.15 -14.36
CA ASP A 42 -4.83 0.04 -14.43
C ASP A 42 -4.92 0.69 -13.06
N LYS A 43 -4.46 1.93 -12.97
CA LYS A 43 -4.45 2.70 -11.72
C LYS A 43 -5.81 2.73 -11.03
N LYS A 44 -6.90 2.78 -11.79
CA LYS A 44 -8.26 2.83 -11.26
C LYS A 44 -8.72 1.50 -10.66
N LYS A 45 -8.05 0.40 -11.02
CA LYS A 45 -8.40 -0.93 -10.53
C LYS A 45 -7.48 -1.43 -9.42
N VAL A 46 -6.50 -0.63 -9.02
CA VAL A 46 -5.59 -0.97 -7.93
C VAL A 46 -6.14 -0.44 -6.61
N VAL A 47 -6.20 -1.30 -5.61
CA VAL A 47 -6.61 -0.94 -4.25
C VAL A 47 -5.46 -1.28 -3.30
N ILE A 48 -5.01 -0.29 -2.56
CA ILE A 48 -3.96 -0.46 -1.54
C ILE A 48 -4.64 -0.55 -0.18
N VAL A 49 -4.46 -1.66 0.49
CA VAL A 49 -5.04 -1.92 1.82
C VAL A 49 -3.91 -1.96 2.83
N SER A 50 -4.00 -1.13 3.85
CA SER A 50 -2.97 -1.05 4.90
C SER A 50 -3.58 -1.23 6.28
N GLY A 51 -2.80 -1.85 7.17
CA GLY A 51 -3.15 -1.90 8.60
C GLY A 51 -2.67 -0.65 9.33
N ILE A 52 -2.00 -0.84 10.46
CA ILE A 52 -1.49 0.25 11.30
C ILE A 52 0.01 0.03 11.52
N GLY A 53 0.76 1.11 11.48
CA GLY A 53 2.22 1.09 11.70
C GLY A 53 2.94 1.90 10.64
N CYS A 54 4.28 1.90 10.71
CA CYS A 54 5.08 2.74 9.82
C CYS A 54 4.88 2.42 8.35
N SER A 55 4.97 1.15 7.96
CA SER A 55 4.79 0.74 6.57
C SER A 55 3.36 1.02 6.07
N SER A 56 2.38 0.98 6.95
CA SER A 56 0.99 1.19 6.60
C SER A 56 0.66 2.63 6.21
N ARG A 57 1.57 3.57 6.45
CA ARG A 57 1.43 4.94 5.97
C ARG A 57 1.50 5.03 4.44
N ALA A 58 2.01 4.00 3.79
CA ALA A 58 2.13 3.99 2.33
C ALA A 58 0.78 4.22 1.63
N ALA A 59 -0.32 3.72 2.19
CA ALA A 59 -1.64 3.95 1.61
C ALA A 59 -1.99 5.43 1.52
N GLY A 60 -1.55 6.23 2.50
CA GLY A 60 -1.77 7.67 2.48
C GLY A 60 -0.93 8.42 1.46
N TYR A 61 0.20 7.87 1.05
CA TYR A 61 1.12 8.50 0.10
C TYR A 61 0.89 8.10 -1.35
N MET A 62 0.31 6.93 -1.59
CA MET A 62 0.10 6.42 -2.94
C MET A 62 -1.24 6.88 -3.49
N ASP A 63 -1.24 7.32 -4.74
CA ASP A 63 -2.44 7.87 -5.39
C ASP A 63 -3.22 6.76 -6.10
N PHE A 64 -3.84 5.92 -5.30
CA PHE A 64 -4.72 4.84 -5.75
C PHE A 64 -5.99 4.86 -4.90
N ASN A 65 -6.88 3.92 -5.13
CA ASN A 65 -7.94 3.65 -4.17
C ASN A 65 -7.28 3.01 -2.94
N THR A 66 -7.35 3.68 -1.80
CA THR A 66 -6.66 3.24 -0.60
C THR A 66 -7.61 3.11 0.57
N ILE A 67 -7.29 2.18 1.46
CA ILE A 67 -8.06 1.99 2.68
C ILE A 67 -7.10 1.68 3.83
N HIS A 68 -7.27 2.39 4.95
CA HIS A 68 -6.61 2.09 6.21
C HIS A 68 -7.57 1.27 7.06
N THR A 69 -7.09 0.16 7.60
CA THR A 69 -7.91 -0.78 8.34
C THR A 69 -7.52 -0.83 9.81
N THR A 70 -8.24 -1.64 10.58
CA THR A 70 -7.90 -1.93 11.96
C THR A 70 -6.56 -2.68 12.02
N HIS A 71 -5.77 -2.39 13.05
CA HIS A 71 -4.46 -3.03 13.25
C HIS A 71 -4.59 -4.55 13.24
N GLY A 72 -3.80 -5.19 12.38
CA GLY A 72 -3.78 -6.63 12.24
C GLY A 72 -4.93 -7.23 11.43
N ARG A 73 -5.79 -6.40 10.83
CA ARG A 73 -6.98 -6.90 10.11
C ARG A 73 -6.99 -6.57 8.63
N ALA A 74 -5.89 -6.05 8.10
CA ALA A 74 -5.81 -5.63 6.70
C ALA A 74 -6.12 -6.79 5.73
N ILE A 75 -5.61 -7.97 6.01
CA ILE A 75 -5.81 -9.15 5.15
C ILE A 75 -7.29 -9.52 5.08
N ALA A 76 -8.00 -9.46 6.21
CA ALA A 76 -9.43 -9.76 6.24
C ALA A 76 -10.23 -8.75 5.39
N PHE A 77 -9.91 -7.46 5.53
CA PHE A 77 -10.53 -6.41 4.71
C PHE A 77 -10.23 -6.61 3.22
N ALA A 78 -8.97 -6.91 2.90
CA ALA A 78 -8.54 -7.14 1.53
C ALA A 78 -9.27 -8.35 0.91
N THR A 79 -9.42 -9.42 1.68
CA THR A 79 -10.14 -10.60 1.24
C THR A 79 -11.58 -10.26 0.87
N GLY A 80 -12.26 -9.49 1.72
CA GLY A 80 -13.62 -9.04 1.44
C GLY A 80 -13.73 -8.20 0.19
N ILE A 81 -12.80 -7.27 0.00
CA ILE A 81 -12.76 -6.41 -1.19
C ILE A 81 -12.58 -7.25 -2.45
N LYS A 82 -11.66 -8.20 -2.43
CA LYS A 82 -11.37 -9.06 -3.58
C LYS A 82 -12.57 -9.94 -3.92
N MET A 83 -13.25 -10.47 -2.91
CA MET A 83 -14.45 -11.27 -3.11
C MET A 83 -15.61 -10.46 -3.67
N ALA A 84 -15.76 -9.21 -3.24
CA ALA A 84 -16.82 -8.34 -3.71
C ALA A 84 -16.61 -7.88 -5.15
N LYS A 85 -15.36 -7.61 -5.52
CA LYS A 85 -14.99 -7.16 -6.88
C LYS A 85 -13.72 -7.89 -7.34
N PRO A 86 -13.86 -9.10 -7.88
CA PRO A 86 -12.70 -9.91 -8.28
C PRO A 86 -11.79 -9.29 -9.34
N GLU A 87 -12.30 -8.33 -10.11
CA GLU A 87 -11.50 -7.64 -11.11
C GLU A 87 -10.50 -6.63 -10.55
N LEU A 88 -10.62 -6.28 -9.26
CA LEU A 88 -9.69 -5.36 -8.63
C LEU A 88 -8.36 -6.02 -8.32
N GLU A 89 -7.27 -5.26 -8.49
CA GLU A 89 -5.94 -5.67 -8.06
C GLU A 89 -5.73 -5.15 -6.64
N VAL A 90 -5.77 -6.05 -5.66
CA VAL A 90 -5.70 -5.71 -4.24
C VAL A 90 -4.28 -5.95 -3.74
N ILE A 91 -3.65 -4.90 -3.22
CA ILE A 91 -2.30 -4.95 -2.67
C ILE A 91 -2.38 -4.61 -1.20
N VAL A 92 -1.83 -5.48 -0.35
CA VAL A 92 -1.85 -5.30 1.11
C VAL A 92 -0.45 -4.94 1.58
N ILE A 93 -0.34 -3.84 2.33
CA ILE A 93 0.91 -3.42 2.94
C ILE A 93 0.74 -3.49 4.46
N THR A 94 1.50 -4.37 5.09
CA THR A 94 1.44 -4.58 6.54
C THR A 94 2.84 -4.59 7.14
N GLY A 95 2.93 -4.21 8.41
CA GLY A 95 4.15 -4.41 9.18
C GLY A 95 4.15 -5.77 9.86
N ASP A 96 5.23 -6.08 10.56
CA ASP A 96 5.37 -7.35 11.28
C ASP A 96 4.33 -7.50 12.39
N GLY A 97 4.03 -6.41 13.12
CA GLY A 97 3.00 -6.44 14.15
C GLY A 97 1.61 -6.69 13.58
N ASP A 98 1.30 -6.08 12.44
CA ASP A 98 0.04 -6.29 11.74
C ASP A 98 -0.11 -7.76 11.31
N ALA A 99 0.91 -8.28 10.65
CA ALA A 99 0.80 -9.57 9.96
C ALA A 99 1.03 -10.75 10.89
N SER A 100 2.03 -10.66 11.77
CA SER A 100 2.50 -11.82 12.54
C SER A 100 1.98 -11.85 13.96
N ALA A 101 1.80 -10.68 14.61
CA ALA A 101 1.34 -10.63 16.00
C ALA A 101 -0.18 -10.56 16.06
N ILE A 102 -0.77 -9.39 15.85
CA ILE A 102 -2.23 -9.20 15.95
C ILE A 102 -2.95 -9.94 14.82
N GLY A 103 -2.40 -9.93 13.63
CA GLY A 103 -3.00 -10.54 12.45
C GLY A 103 -2.58 -11.99 12.19
N GLY A 104 -1.96 -12.65 13.15
CA GLY A 104 -1.39 -13.98 12.95
C GLY A 104 -2.39 -15.03 12.46
N ASN A 105 -3.66 -14.91 12.81
CA ASN A 105 -4.69 -15.84 12.37
C ASN A 105 -5.12 -15.65 10.92
N HIS A 106 -4.79 -14.52 10.33
CA HIS A 106 -5.14 -14.23 8.94
C HIS A 106 -4.09 -14.71 7.97
#